data_434886a846609ad9923adfe85d6f09e5
#
_entry.id   434886a846609ad9923adfe85d6f09e5
#
_cell.length_a   1.000
_cell.length_b   1.000
_cell.length_c   1.000
_cell.angle_alpha   90.00
_cell.angle_beta   90.00
_cell.angle_gamma   90.00
#
_symmetry.space_group_name_H-M   'P 1'
#
loop_
_entity.id
_entity.type
_entity.pdbx_description
1 polymer ?
#
loop_
_entity_poly.entity_id
_entity_poly.type
_entity_poly.pdbx_seq_one_letter_code
_entity_poly.pdbx_strand_id
1 'polypeptide(L)'
;DNIALTKCCNTKFCVECITTWLYSNEQCPFCRSNITNDKICIVTDGHNEESAGVKEHPTKLQHLKNIISNGKDNSDFKLLIFADYDNSFNDIIGYLNDEELRFSKVIGSVATINNTIRRYKSNDINDKIDILMLNADYCASGMNLENTTDIVLFHSMTEQKTKQIIGRGQRPGRKSPLNIWKLCYSTEI
;
A
#
# COMPACT_ATOMS: atom_id res chain seq x y z
N ASP A 1 13.23 4.70 26.39
CA ASP A 1 13.66 5.57 25.27
C ASP A 1 14.33 4.71 24.21
N ASN A 2 13.81 4.71 23.00
CA ASN A 2 14.38 3.93 21.91
C ASN A 2 15.75 4.51 21.52
N ILE A 3 16.76 3.65 21.48
CA ILE A 3 18.16 4.01 21.14
C ILE A 3 18.41 3.65 19.67
N ALA A 4 19.03 4.58 18.93
CA ALA A 4 19.52 4.37 17.58
C ALA A 4 21.05 4.30 17.57
N LEU A 5 21.61 3.36 16.81
CA LEU A 5 23.03 3.25 16.51
C LEU A 5 23.31 3.68 15.08
N THR A 6 24.28 4.54 14.88
CA THR A 6 24.75 4.90 13.53
C THR A 6 25.77 3.89 13.03
N LYS A 7 25.58 3.35 11.81
CA LYS A 7 26.50 2.36 11.20
C LYS A 7 27.88 2.94 10.87
N CYS A 8 28.02 4.26 10.81
CA CYS A 8 29.30 4.90 10.47
C CYS A 8 30.31 4.93 11.63
N CYS A 9 29.85 5.05 12.88
CA CYS A 9 30.72 5.17 14.06
C CYS A 9 30.19 4.46 15.31
N ASN A 10 29.10 3.70 15.19
CA ASN A 10 28.43 2.97 16.27
C ASN A 10 28.05 3.83 17.49
N THR A 11 27.88 5.14 17.30
CA THR A 11 27.45 6.03 18.37
C THR A 11 25.96 5.90 18.62
N LYS A 12 25.58 5.88 19.92
CA LYS A 12 24.21 5.80 20.38
C LYS A 12 23.55 7.18 20.39
N PHE A 13 22.35 7.28 19.89
CA PHE A 13 21.52 8.47 19.91
C PHE A 13 20.08 8.11 20.33
N CYS A 14 19.33 9.09 20.85
CA CYS A 14 17.89 8.97 20.91
C CYS A 14 17.32 8.90 19.47
N VAL A 15 16.38 7.97 19.21
CA VAL A 15 15.79 7.78 17.86
C VAL A 15 15.21 9.08 17.35
N GLU A 16 14.39 9.77 18.14
CA GLU A 16 13.76 11.03 17.75
C GLU A 16 14.80 12.12 17.43
N CYS A 17 15.86 12.22 18.26
CA CYS A 17 16.90 13.22 18.05
C CYS A 17 17.68 13.00 16.76
N ILE A 18 18.08 11.74 16.48
CA ILE A 18 18.85 11.44 15.27
C ILE A 18 18.02 11.55 14.01
N THR A 19 16.76 11.14 14.02
CA THR A 19 15.87 11.27 12.87
C THR A 19 15.55 12.73 12.57
N THR A 20 15.30 13.55 13.60
CA THR A 20 15.11 15.01 13.43
C THR A 20 16.36 15.68 12.85
N TRP A 21 17.55 15.28 13.33
CA TRP A 21 18.82 15.82 12.81
C TRP A 21 19.01 15.46 11.34
N LEU A 22 18.78 14.20 10.96
CA LEU A 22 18.98 13.70 9.61
C LEU A 22 17.92 14.20 8.62
N TYR A 23 16.79 14.70 9.11
CA TYR A 23 15.81 15.38 8.25
C TYR A 23 16.39 16.66 7.61
N SER A 24 17.30 17.34 8.32
CA SER A 24 17.90 18.60 7.85
C SER A 24 19.37 18.46 7.48
N ASN A 25 20.03 17.34 7.80
CA ASN A 25 21.46 17.14 7.63
C ASN A 25 21.75 15.71 7.16
N GLU A 26 22.48 15.57 6.08
CA GLU A 26 22.90 14.26 5.56
C GLU A 26 24.22 13.76 6.20
N GLN A 27 24.54 14.22 7.40
CA GLN A 27 25.80 13.90 8.10
C GLN A 27 25.54 13.44 9.52
N CYS A 28 26.35 12.45 9.97
CA CYS A 28 26.35 12.02 11.34
C CYS A 28 26.73 13.17 12.29
N PRO A 29 25.95 13.45 13.33
CA PRO A 29 26.23 14.54 14.26
C PRO A 29 27.55 14.34 15.05
N PHE A 30 28.03 13.10 15.13
CA PHE A 30 29.27 12.77 15.88
C PHE A 30 30.52 12.72 14.97
N CYS A 31 30.52 11.84 13.94
CA CYS A 31 31.70 11.64 13.08
C CYS A 31 31.67 12.41 11.77
N ARG A 32 30.56 13.13 11.46
CA ARG A 32 30.35 13.93 10.26
C ARG A 32 30.40 13.17 8.92
N SER A 33 30.46 11.84 8.97
CA SER A 33 30.32 11.01 7.76
C SER A 33 28.93 11.14 7.18
N ASN A 34 28.80 11.10 5.86
CA ASN A 34 27.51 11.10 5.18
C ASN A 34 26.74 9.83 5.56
N ILE A 35 25.55 10.01 6.14
CA ILE A 35 24.63 8.94 6.48
C ILE A 35 23.22 9.30 6.04
N THR A 36 22.52 8.27 5.60
CA THR A 36 21.11 8.30 5.24
C THR A 36 20.31 7.48 6.26
N ASN A 37 19.00 7.63 6.30
CA ASN A 37 18.13 6.96 7.28
C ASN A 37 18.25 5.42 7.28
N ASP A 38 18.63 4.81 6.15
CA ASP A 38 18.90 3.37 6.00
C ASP A 38 20.18 2.89 6.75
N LYS A 39 21.04 3.82 7.16
CA LYS A 39 22.28 3.54 7.90
C LYS A 39 22.15 3.69 9.41
N ILE A 40 20.92 3.73 9.93
CA ILE A 40 20.63 3.76 11.36
C ILE A 40 20.04 2.40 11.76
N CYS A 41 20.54 1.83 12.86
CA CYS A 41 19.96 0.65 13.50
C CYS A 41 19.26 1.09 14.79
N ILE A 42 17.97 0.86 14.91
CA ILE A 42 17.23 1.08 16.16
C ILE A 42 17.51 -0.12 17.06
N VAL A 43 18.06 0.15 18.25
CA VAL A 43 18.26 -0.87 19.28
C VAL A 43 17.06 -0.81 20.21
N THR A 44 16.20 -1.80 20.13
CA THR A 44 15.22 -2.06 21.18
C THR A 44 15.93 -2.85 22.28
N ASP A 45 15.87 -2.42 23.53
CA ASP A 45 16.35 -3.20 24.66
C ASP A 45 15.57 -4.53 24.70
N GLY A 46 16.14 -5.52 24.03
CA GLY A 46 15.66 -6.88 24.10
C GLY A 46 16.04 -7.43 25.47
N HIS A 47 15.10 -7.66 26.36
CA HIS A 47 15.22 -8.76 27.27
C HIS A 47 15.51 -10.00 26.44
N ASN A 48 16.63 -10.67 26.73
CA ASN A 48 16.95 -12.00 26.25
C ASN A 48 15.78 -12.94 26.59
N GLU A 49 14.81 -13.05 25.71
CA GLU A 49 13.98 -14.21 25.62
C GLU A 49 14.53 -15.05 24.47
N GLU A 50 15.02 -16.21 24.88
CA GLU A 50 15.47 -17.29 24.00
C GLU A 50 14.52 -17.45 22.83
N SER A 51 15.08 -17.48 21.66
CA SER A 51 14.57 -17.92 20.34
C SER A 51 13.22 -18.68 20.33
N ALA A 52 12.15 -18.01 20.72
CA ALA A 52 10.79 -18.34 20.29
C ALA A 52 10.55 -17.45 19.09
N GLY A 53 10.37 -18.06 17.90
CA GLY A 53 10.32 -17.39 16.61
C GLY A 53 9.58 -16.06 16.65
N VAL A 54 10.30 -15.00 16.29
CA VAL A 54 9.71 -13.71 16.04
C VAL A 54 8.59 -13.94 15.04
N LYS A 55 7.34 -13.86 15.49
CA LYS A 55 6.20 -13.79 14.58
C LYS A 55 6.35 -12.46 13.85
N GLU A 56 7.04 -12.50 12.71
CA GLU A 56 7.06 -11.37 11.79
C GLU A 56 5.61 -11.04 11.47
N HIS A 57 5.13 -9.91 11.97
CA HIS A 57 3.81 -9.44 11.58
C HIS A 57 3.85 -9.16 10.09
N PRO A 58 2.96 -9.79 9.30
CA PRO A 58 2.99 -9.64 7.86
C PRO A 58 2.82 -8.15 7.48
N THR A 59 3.65 -7.70 6.55
CA THR A 59 3.59 -6.33 6.03
C THR A 59 2.27 -6.08 5.29
N LYS A 60 1.87 -4.81 5.11
CA LYS A 60 0.69 -4.47 4.29
C LYS A 60 0.78 -5.09 2.89
N LEU A 61 1.97 -5.11 2.29
CA LEU A 61 2.19 -5.76 1.00
C LEU A 61 1.94 -7.27 1.06
N GLN A 62 2.35 -7.93 2.13
CA GLN A 62 2.14 -9.37 2.32
C GLN A 62 0.66 -9.72 2.48
N HIS A 63 -0.10 -8.88 3.22
CA HIS A 63 -1.55 -9.00 3.29
C HIS A 63 -2.22 -8.80 1.93
N LEU A 64 -1.77 -7.79 1.15
CA LEU A 64 -2.28 -7.57 -0.20
C LEU A 64 -2.00 -8.77 -1.10
N LYS A 65 -0.78 -9.35 -1.06
CA LYS A 65 -0.44 -10.57 -1.80
C LYS A 65 -1.37 -11.72 -1.46
N ASN A 66 -1.69 -11.93 -0.20
CA ASN A 66 -2.62 -12.97 0.24
C ASN A 66 -4.05 -12.73 -0.30
N ILE A 67 -4.53 -11.48 -0.28
CA ILE A 67 -5.86 -11.12 -0.84
C ILE A 67 -5.91 -11.45 -2.33
N ILE A 68 -4.87 -11.06 -3.08
CA ILE A 68 -4.77 -11.32 -4.52
C ILE A 68 -4.69 -12.82 -4.80
N SER A 69 -3.84 -13.56 -4.08
CA SER A 69 -3.67 -15.01 -4.26
C SER A 69 -4.96 -15.78 -4.00
N ASN A 70 -5.75 -15.36 -3.01
CA ASN A 70 -7.03 -15.98 -2.72
C ASN A 70 -8.13 -15.65 -3.75
N GLY A 71 -8.00 -14.51 -4.43
CA GLY A 71 -8.99 -14.04 -5.40
C GLY A 71 -8.69 -14.40 -6.85
N LYS A 72 -7.42 -14.48 -7.25
CA LYS A 72 -6.99 -14.57 -8.65
C LYS A 72 -7.53 -15.76 -9.44
N ASP A 73 -7.86 -16.85 -8.77
CA ASP A 73 -8.41 -18.07 -9.39
C ASP A 73 -9.93 -17.97 -9.67
N ASN A 74 -10.58 -16.95 -9.12
CA ASN A 74 -11.97 -16.66 -9.42
C ASN A 74 -12.09 -15.82 -10.69
N SER A 75 -12.82 -16.31 -11.70
CA SER A 75 -13.02 -15.62 -12.99
C SER A 75 -13.61 -14.22 -12.85
N ASP A 76 -14.41 -14.01 -11.82
CA ASP A 76 -15.13 -12.76 -11.54
C ASP A 76 -14.33 -11.78 -10.66
N PHE A 77 -13.13 -12.18 -10.21
CA PHE A 77 -12.30 -11.36 -9.34
C PHE A 77 -11.94 -10.02 -9.99
N LYS A 78 -12.33 -8.94 -9.35
CA LYS A 78 -12.06 -7.56 -9.76
C LYS A 78 -11.68 -6.75 -8.52
N LEU A 79 -10.40 -6.34 -8.46
CA LEU A 79 -9.81 -5.65 -7.31
C LEU A 79 -9.58 -4.17 -7.60
N LEU A 80 -9.98 -3.33 -6.65
CA LEU A 80 -9.56 -1.92 -6.58
C LEU A 80 -8.57 -1.74 -5.44
N ILE A 81 -7.42 -1.14 -5.72
CA ILE A 81 -6.42 -0.77 -4.71
C ILE A 81 -6.36 0.75 -4.62
N PHE A 82 -6.68 1.29 -3.45
CA PHE A 82 -6.57 2.71 -3.16
C PHE A 82 -5.40 2.97 -2.24
N ALA A 83 -4.56 3.95 -2.60
CA ALA A 83 -3.48 4.46 -1.78
C ALA A 83 -3.47 5.99 -1.80
N ASP A 84 -3.02 6.62 -0.70
CA ASP A 84 -2.87 8.08 -0.64
C ASP A 84 -1.60 8.56 -1.36
N TYR A 85 -0.60 7.70 -1.47
CA TYR A 85 0.70 8.05 -2.05
C TYR A 85 1.03 7.20 -3.26
N ASP A 86 1.41 7.86 -4.36
CA ASP A 86 1.76 7.20 -5.62
C ASP A 86 2.97 6.26 -5.51
N ASN A 87 3.93 6.57 -4.64
CA ASN A 87 5.12 5.75 -4.42
C ASN A 87 4.77 4.37 -3.83
N SER A 88 3.65 4.24 -3.11
CA SER A 88 3.20 2.97 -2.56
C SER A 88 2.83 1.95 -3.65
N PHE A 89 2.57 2.42 -4.87
CA PHE A 89 2.27 1.53 -5.99
C PHE A 89 3.52 0.84 -6.57
N ASN A 90 4.74 1.35 -6.33
CA ASN A 90 5.94 0.80 -6.95
C ASN A 90 6.18 -0.67 -6.55
N ASP A 91 6.11 -0.97 -5.25
CA ASP A 91 6.29 -2.33 -4.75
C ASP A 91 5.11 -3.25 -5.15
N ILE A 92 3.90 -2.69 -5.22
CA ILE A 92 2.70 -3.40 -5.68
C ILE A 92 2.85 -3.76 -7.15
N ILE A 93 3.28 -2.81 -8.00
CA ILE A 93 3.50 -3.01 -9.44
C ILE A 93 4.56 -4.08 -9.68
N GLY A 94 5.67 -4.07 -8.92
CA GLY A 94 6.68 -5.11 -8.99
C GLY A 94 6.07 -6.50 -8.81
N TYR A 95 5.33 -6.69 -7.73
CA TYR A 95 4.65 -7.96 -7.45
C TYR A 95 3.63 -8.35 -8.54
N LEU A 96 2.82 -7.40 -9.02
CA LEU A 96 1.79 -7.69 -10.03
C LEU A 96 2.41 -8.10 -11.38
N ASN A 97 3.57 -7.54 -11.74
CA ASN A 97 4.35 -7.93 -12.92
C ASN A 97 4.97 -9.34 -12.76
N ASP A 98 5.55 -9.63 -11.59
CA ASP A 98 6.16 -10.94 -11.30
C ASP A 98 5.12 -12.07 -11.38
N GLU A 99 3.88 -11.80 -11.00
CA GLU A 99 2.75 -12.73 -11.07
C GLU A 99 1.98 -12.70 -12.40
N GLU A 100 2.45 -11.91 -13.38
CA GLU A 100 1.83 -11.75 -14.72
C GLU A 100 0.34 -11.36 -14.66
N LEU A 101 -0.06 -10.58 -13.64
CA LEU A 101 -1.44 -10.18 -13.42
C LEU A 101 -1.83 -8.99 -14.30
N ARG A 102 -3.08 -8.94 -14.73
CA ARG A 102 -3.62 -7.86 -15.56
C ARG A 102 -4.07 -6.68 -14.71
N PHE A 103 -3.26 -5.66 -14.68
CA PHE A 103 -3.52 -4.46 -13.88
C PHE A 103 -3.34 -3.17 -14.68
N SER A 104 -3.86 -2.07 -14.14
CA SER A 104 -3.57 -0.72 -14.61
C SER A 104 -3.67 0.30 -13.47
N LYS A 105 -2.89 1.38 -13.59
CA LYS A 105 -3.05 2.56 -12.76
C LYS A 105 -3.99 3.55 -13.46
N VAL A 106 -4.93 4.14 -12.73
CA VAL A 106 -5.82 5.17 -13.25
C VAL A 106 -5.09 6.51 -13.25
N ILE A 107 -4.49 6.87 -14.37
CA ILE A 107 -3.70 8.10 -14.57
C ILE A 107 -3.78 8.55 -16.03
N GLY A 108 -3.59 9.83 -16.27
CA GLY A 108 -3.49 10.41 -17.60
C GLY A 108 -4.71 11.23 -18.02
N SER A 109 -4.94 11.35 -19.32
CA SER A 109 -6.05 12.12 -19.88
C SER A 109 -7.41 11.46 -19.59
N VAL A 110 -8.49 12.22 -19.68
CA VAL A 110 -9.87 11.70 -19.55
C VAL A 110 -10.12 10.52 -20.49
N ALA A 111 -9.62 10.60 -21.72
CA ALA A 111 -9.75 9.51 -22.70
C ALA A 111 -9.02 8.24 -22.24
N THR A 112 -7.81 8.38 -21.70
CA THR A 112 -7.01 7.26 -21.15
C THR A 112 -7.73 6.63 -19.96
N ILE A 113 -8.22 7.44 -19.02
CA ILE A 113 -8.95 7.00 -17.84
C ILE A 113 -10.21 6.22 -18.26
N ASN A 114 -11.01 6.78 -19.18
CA ASN A 114 -12.23 6.13 -19.67
C ASN A 114 -11.92 4.78 -20.34
N ASN A 115 -10.85 4.70 -21.14
CA ASN A 115 -10.44 3.43 -21.75
C ASN A 115 -10.00 2.41 -20.70
N THR A 116 -9.24 2.82 -19.69
CA THR A 116 -8.83 1.96 -18.57
C THR A 116 -10.06 1.41 -17.82
N ILE A 117 -11.04 2.27 -17.51
CA ILE A 117 -12.29 1.87 -16.86
C ILE A 117 -13.09 0.91 -17.74
N ARG A 118 -13.19 1.16 -19.05
CA ARG A 118 -13.84 0.27 -20.01
C ARG A 118 -13.21 -1.13 -19.98
N ARG A 119 -11.88 -1.21 -20.02
CA ARG A 119 -11.14 -2.47 -19.95
C ARG A 119 -11.34 -3.18 -18.61
N TYR A 120 -11.40 -2.45 -17.51
CA TYR A 120 -11.70 -3.03 -16.20
C TYR A 120 -13.12 -3.62 -16.13
N LYS A 121 -14.09 -3.03 -16.83
CA LYS A 121 -15.46 -3.54 -16.93
C LYS A 121 -15.62 -4.66 -17.96
N SER A 122 -14.62 -4.84 -18.83
CA SER A 122 -14.68 -5.86 -19.88
C SER A 122 -14.56 -7.27 -19.30
N ASN A 123 -15.32 -8.19 -19.88
CA ASN A 123 -15.19 -9.63 -19.67
C ASN A 123 -14.38 -10.31 -20.77
N ASP A 124 -13.97 -9.56 -21.82
CA ASP A 124 -13.11 -10.08 -22.89
C ASP A 124 -11.72 -10.39 -22.33
N ILE A 125 -11.33 -11.64 -22.37
CA ILE A 125 -10.07 -12.15 -21.81
C ILE A 125 -8.82 -11.48 -22.40
N ASN A 126 -8.92 -10.98 -23.63
CA ASN A 126 -7.81 -10.33 -24.33
C ASN A 126 -7.68 -8.84 -24.00
N ASP A 127 -8.75 -8.20 -23.49
CA ASP A 127 -8.78 -6.76 -23.21
C ASP A 127 -9.07 -6.41 -21.75
N LYS A 128 -9.39 -7.40 -20.91
CA LYS A 128 -9.77 -7.14 -19.52
C LYS A 128 -8.59 -6.76 -18.63
N ILE A 129 -8.87 -5.91 -17.65
CA ILE A 129 -8.02 -5.61 -16.50
C ILE A 129 -8.73 -6.18 -15.27
N ASP A 130 -7.99 -6.86 -14.41
CA ASP A 130 -8.54 -7.47 -13.21
C ASP A 130 -8.25 -6.63 -11.95
N ILE A 131 -7.18 -5.83 -11.97
CA ILE A 131 -6.75 -5.00 -10.85
C ILE A 131 -6.60 -3.54 -11.29
N LEU A 132 -7.30 -2.62 -10.61
CA LEU A 132 -7.12 -1.18 -10.78
C LEU A 132 -6.47 -0.55 -9.56
N MET A 133 -5.48 0.30 -9.80
CA MET A 133 -4.84 1.11 -8.77
C MET A 133 -5.23 2.57 -8.94
N LEU A 134 -5.70 3.18 -7.87
CA LEU A 134 -6.17 4.56 -7.83
C LEU A 134 -5.55 5.31 -6.66
N ASN A 135 -5.04 6.51 -6.93
CA ASN A 135 -4.74 7.44 -5.87
C ASN A 135 -6.06 7.96 -5.27
N ALA A 136 -6.19 7.88 -3.95
CA ALA A 136 -7.43 8.19 -3.25
C ALA A 136 -7.83 9.67 -3.38
N ASP A 137 -6.88 10.59 -3.61
CA ASP A 137 -7.16 12.02 -3.82
C ASP A 137 -7.80 12.32 -5.18
N TYR A 138 -7.51 11.50 -6.20
CA TYR A 138 -8.08 11.65 -7.55
C TYR A 138 -9.41 10.93 -7.75
N CYS A 139 -9.98 10.36 -6.68
CA CYS A 139 -11.23 9.60 -6.74
C CYS A 139 -12.49 10.47 -6.96
N ALA A 140 -12.32 11.79 -7.25
CA ALA A 140 -13.42 12.76 -7.32
C ALA A 140 -14.36 12.59 -8.52
N SER A 141 -13.95 11.97 -9.61
CA SER A 141 -14.80 11.79 -10.80
C SER A 141 -15.78 10.62 -10.63
N GLY A 142 -17.02 10.78 -11.07
CA GLY A 142 -18.15 9.86 -10.92
C GLY A 142 -18.01 8.47 -11.53
N MET A 143 -16.83 7.82 -11.39
CA MET A 143 -16.56 6.47 -11.89
C MET A 143 -17.53 5.45 -11.27
N ASN A 144 -18.23 4.72 -12.12
CA ASN A 144 -19.02 3.57 -11.70
C ASN A 144 -18.18 2.30 -11.87
N LEU A 145 -17.91 1.61 -10.76
CA LEU A 145 -17.07 0.40 -10.69
C LEU A 145 -17.83 -0.74 -10.00
N GLU A 146 -19.08 -0.94 -10.38
CA GLU A 146 -20.01 -1.90 -9.77
C GLU A 146 -19.62 -3.37 -9.94
N ASN A 147 -18.79 -3.70 -10.91
CA ASN A 147 -18.27 -5.06 -11.13
C ASN A 147 -17.10 -5.42 -10.21
N THR A 148 -16.66 -4.51 -9.33
CA THR A 148 -15.61 -4.76 -8.34
C THR A 148 -16.07 -5.79 -7.31
N THR A 149 -15.23 -6.78 -7.00
CA THR A 149 -15.49 -7.75 -5.93
C THR A 149 -14.81 -7.37 -4.62
N ASP A 150 -13.65 -6.75 -4.72
CA ASP A 150 -12.79 -6.43 -3.59
C ASP A 150 -12.24 -5.01 -3.67
N ILE A 151 -12.24 -4.29 -2.56
CA ILE A 151 -11.59 -2.99 -2.41
C ILE A 151 -10.54 -3.09 -1.32
N VAL A 152 -9.30 -2.72 -1.62
CA VAL A 152 -8.22 -2.58 -0.65
C VAL A 152 -7.93 -1.10 -0.42
N LEU A 153 -8.00 -0.69 0.84
CA LEU A 153 -7.51 0.60 1.33
C LEU A 153 -6.11 0.36 1.91
N PHE A 154 -5.09 0.75 1.16
CA PHE A 154 -3.68 0.47 1.52
C PHE A 154 -3.14 1.39 2.61
N HIS A 155 -3.80 2.53 2.85
CA HIS A 155 -3.52 3.47 3.93
C HIS A 155 -4.75 3.71 4.78
N SER A 156 -4.53 4.14 6.02
CA SER A 156 -5.60 4.66 6.87
C SER A 156 -6.16 5.95 6.26
N MET A 157 -7.47 6.02 6.10
CA MET A 157 -8.17 7.13 5.43
C MET A 157 -9.29 7.65 6.31
N THR A 158 -9.66 8.91 6.13
CA THR A 158 -10.83 9.47 6.82
C THR A 158 -12.10 8.70 6.48
N GLU A 159 -13.06 8.71 7.39
CA GLU A 159 -14.34 8.02 7.19
C GLU A 159 -15.08 8.54 5.96
N GLN A 160 -15.02 9.85 5.72
CA GLN A 160 -15.65 10.47 4.54
C GLN A 160 -15.03 9.95 3.23
N LYS A 161 -13.69 9.90 3.15
CA LYS A 161 -12.96 9.40 1.99
C LYS A 161 -13.24 7.90 1.77
N THR A 162 -13.24 7.12 2.85
CA THR A 162 -13.60 5.70 2.83
C THR A 162 -15.02 5.48 2.28
N LYS A 163 -16.02 6.23 2.74
CA LYS A 163 -17.40 6.15 2.23
C LYS A 163 -17.50 6.49 0.74
N GLN A 164 -16.76 7.50 0.28
CA GLN A 164 -16.72 7.86 -1.14
C GLN A 164 -16.13 6.75 -2.00
N ILE A 165 -15.04 6.13 -1.56
CA ILE A 165 -14.39 5.02 -2.25
C ILE A 165 -15.32 3.82 -2.33
N ILE A 166 -15.89 3.39 -1.20
CA ILE A 166 -16.83 2.26 -1.15
C ILE A 166 -18.03 2.51 -2.06
N GLY A 167 -18.55 3.71 -2.10
CA GLY A 167 -19.65 4.11 -2.96
C GLY A 167 -19.35 3.98 -4.47
N ARG A 168 -18.11 3.78 -4.90
CA ARG A 168 -17.78 3.49 -6.31
C ARG A 168 -18.09 2.05 -6.70
N GLY A 169 -17.86 1.11 -5.78
CA GLY A 169 -18.19 -0.31 -5.97
C GLY A 169 -19.58 -0.68 -5.47
N GLN A 170 -20.02 -0.07 -4.36
CA GLN A 170 -21.33 -0.32 -3.78
C GLN A 170 -22.40 0.55 -4.44
N ARG A 171 -23.22 -0.03 -5.30
CA ARG A 171 -24.28 0.67 -6.04
C ARG A 171 -25.65 0.06 -5.76
N PRO A 172 -26.73 0.87 -5.83
CA PRO A 172 -28.09 0.34 -5.77
C PRO A 172 -28.29 -0.74 -6.83
N GLY A 173 -28.86 -1.87 -6.43
CA GLY A 173 -29.09 -3.01 -7.32
C GLY A 173 -27.95 -4.01 -7.44
N ARG A 174 -26.80 -3.78 -6.77
CA ARG A 174 -25.73 -4.77 -6.69
C ARG A 174 -26.25 -6.08 -6.04
N LYS A 175 -25.99 -7.22 -6.70
CA LYS A 175 -26.44 -8.56 -6.24
C LYS A 175 -25.33 -9.36 -5.57
N SER A 176 -24.06 -9.06 -5.87
CA SER A 176 -22.90 -9.76 -5.30
C SER A 176 -22.32 -9.01 -4.09
N PRO A 177 -21.74 -9.69 -3.09
CA PRO A 177 -21.07 -9.03 -1.98
C PRO A 177 -19.85 -8.20 -2.45
N LEU A 178 -19.52 -7.16 -1.68
CA LEU A 178 -18.32 -6.36 -1.87
C LEU A 178 -17.45 -6.50 -0.63
N ASN A 179 -16.25 -7.03 -0.79
CA ASN A 179 -15.29 -7.15 0.29
C ASN A 179 -14.48 -5.84 0.42
N ILE A 180 -14.34 -5.36 1.66
CA ILE A 180 -13.56 -4.16 1.96
C ILE A 180 -12.42 -4.54 2.90
N TRP A 181 -11.19 -4.36 2.45
CA TRP A 181 -9.97 -4.66 3.17
C TRP A 181 -9.27 -3.36 3.58
N LYS A 182 -9.14 -3.11 4.87
CA LYS A 182 -8.40 -1.97 5.40
C LYS A 182 -7.06 -2.46 5.93
N LEU A 183 -5.97 -2.07 5.28
CA LEU A 183 -4.61 -2.44 5.68
C LEU A 183 -4.04 -1.34 6.59
N CYS A 184 -4.09 -1.57 7.90
CA CYS A 184 -3.60 -0.64 8.91
C CYS A 184 -2.45 -1.28 9.70
N TYR A 185 -1.47 -0.48 10.11
CA TYR A 185 -0.58 -0.89 11.19
C TYR A 185 -1.29 -0.74 12.54
N SER A 186 -0.85 -1.48 13.55
CA SER A 186 -1.42 -1.40 14.90
C SER A 186 -1.40 0.01 15.50
N THR A 187 -0.49 0.86 15.03
CA THR A 187 -0.35 2.28 15.42
C THR A 187 -1.29 3.22 14.67
N GLU A 188 -2.02 2.75 13.67
CA GLU A 188 -2.95 3.53 12.84
C GLU A 188 -4.44 3.28 13.21
N ILE A 189 -4.68 2.47 14.25
CA ILE A 189 -6.04 2.09 14.72
C ILE A 189 -6.44 2.94 15.91
#